data_0583028571f12374bc26ecde1fdec0b2
#
_entry.id   0583028571f12374bc26ecde1fdec0b2
#
_cell.length_a   1.000
_cell.length_b   1.000
_cell.length_c   1.000
_cell.angle_alpha   90.00
_cell.angle_beta   90.00
_cell.angle_gamma   90.00
#
_symmetry.space_group_name_H-M   'P 1'
#
loop_
_entity.id
_entity.type
_entity.pdbx_description
1 polymer ?
#
loop_
_entity_poly.entity_id
_entity_poly.type
_entity_poly.pdbx_seq_one_letter_code
_entity_poly.pdbx_strand_id
1 'polypeptide(L)'
;MRSNLYSVIIRLDQLGTLPRSDEELARLFNIATASRNFHAPIMTEWVAELILNAAKSTDLMDACSSATLFQFIDIALEHDYHAALKLVVDKWCNRLIGKSTPSVPAIQAADRHEEAKIDDLKKLRGIAYYVHVQDMLDRQTEHTGSGATHLRTDPKLNNGQVMRLLGGYWSLVSLWERLRLNPIPLPRASACPADTHEKCVSTWSRRWTLASGWKRILGHSSADVLGLLDTLRDQLLNDEDLRSHCDCRTGGLDEIKKFKEKTKDGLADHFVGCL
;
A
#
# COMPACT_ATOMS: atom_id res chain seq x y z
N MET A 1 42.10 -13.57 -15.95
CA MET A 1 40.83 -13.82 -15.23
C MET A 1 40.98 -13.98 -13.70
N ARG A 2 42.05 -14.56 -13.14
CA ARG A 2 42.25 -14.72 -11.68
C ARG A 2 42.52 -13.39 -10.93
N SER A 3 43.08 -12.37 -11.56
CA SER A 3 43.41 -11.08 -10.92
C SER A 3 42.15 -10.25 -10.54
N ASN A 4 41.03 -10.43 -11.25
CA ASN A 4 39.78 -9.68 -10.94
C ASN A 4 39.03 -10.25 -9.73
N LEU A 5 39.13 -11.57 -9.47
CA LEU A 5 38.53 -12.20 -8.29
C LEU A 5 39.21 -11.73 -7.00
N TYR A 6 40.55 -11.60 -7.00
CA TYR A 6 41.30 -11.11 -5.84
C TYR A 6 40.97 -9.64 -5.52
N SER A 7 40.78 -8.79 -6.53
CA SER A 7 40.39 -7.40 -6.29
C SER A 7 38.96 -7.24 -5.77
N VAL A 8 38.07 -8.18 -6.05
CA VAL A 8 36.73 -8.25 -5.47
C VAL A 8 36.80 -8.74 -4.02
N ILE A 9 37.62 -9.75 -3.72
CA ILE A 9 37.78 -10.32 -2.38
C ILE A 9 38.45 -9.33 -1.41
N ILE A 10 39.44 -8.55 -1.84
CA ILE A 10 40.10 -7.53 -1.00
C ILE A 10 39.17 -6.36 -0.65
N ARG A 11 38.15 -6.11 -1.46
CA ARG A 11 37.09 -5.12 -1.13
C ARG A 11 36.02 -5.65 -0.19
N LEU A 12 35.96 -6.96 0.06
CA LEU A 12 35.00 -7.58 0.97
C LEU A 12 35.30 -7.28 2.45
N ASP A 13 36.57 -7.04 2.82
CA ASP A 13 36.90 -6.60 4.17
C ASP A 13 36.35 -5.22 4.52
N GLN A 14 36.05 -4.39 3.50
CA GLN A 14 35.40 -3.10 3.70
C GLN A 14 33.85 -3.21 3.77
N LEU A 15 33.25 -4.31 3.31
CA LEU A 15 31.82 -4.59 3.34
C LEU A 15 31.38 -5.40 4.58
N GLY A 16 32.29 -5.67 5.54
CA GLY A 16 31.97 -6.31 6.84
C GLY A 16 31.01 -5.48 7.72
N THR A 17 30.65 -4.29 7.26
CA THR A 17 29.63 -3.42 7.87
C THR A 17 28.39 -3.37 6.99
N LEU A 18 27.23 -3.23 7.62
CA LEU A 18 25.96 -3.01 6.90
C LEU A 18 26.08 -1.79 5.97
N PRO A 19 25.56 -1.87 4.72
CA PRO A 19 25.53 -0.73 3.80
C PRO A 19 24.78 0.44 4.45
N ARG A 20 25.30 1.65 4.23
CA ARG A 20 24.78 2.89 4.83
C ARG A 20 24.26 3.88 3.78
N SER A 21 24.41 3.56 2.49
CA SER A 21 24.01 4.44 1.40
C SER A 21 23.51 3.64 0.19
N ASP A 22 22.81 4.33 -0.72
CA ASP A 22 22.37 3.77 -2.00
C ASP A 22 23.54 3.22 -2.83
N GLU A 23 24.70 3.87 -2.78
CA GLU A 23 25.90 3.41 -3.52
C GLU A 23 26.46 2.11 -2.95
N GLU A 24 26.48 1.95 -1.64
CA GLU A 24 26.93 0.73 -0.98
C GLU A 24 25.96 -0.43 -1.23
N LEU A 25 24.65 -0.14 -1.23
CA LEU A 25 23.63 -1.11 -1.65
C LEU A 25 23.81 -1.54 -3.11
N ALA A 26 24.02 -0.59 -4.02
CA ALA A 26 24.26 -0.92 -5.42
C ALA A 26 25.51 -1.80 -5.62
N ARG A 27 26.57 -1.56 -4.84
CA ARG A 27 27.76 -2.45 -4.82
C ARG A 27 27.42 -3.85 -4.32
N LEU A 28 26.61 -3.95 -3.24
CA LEU A 28 26.16 -5.22 -2.71
C LEU A 28 25.32 -6.01 -3.74
N PHE A 29 24.43 -5.33 -4.49
CA PHE A 29 23.65 -5.93 -5.56
C PHE A 29 24.53 -6.46 -6.71
N ASN A 30 25.56 -5.69 -7.09
CA ASN A 30 26.51 -6.15 -8.11
C ASN A 30 27.27 -7.39 -7.64
N ILE A 31 27.61 -7.50 -6.34
CA ILE A 31 28.26 -8.68 -5.78
C ILE A 31 27.30 -9.87 -5.78
N ALA A 32 26.00 -9.65 -5.45
CA ALA A 32 24.97 -10.68 -5.52
C ALA A 32 24.90 -11.30 -6.92
N THR A 33 24.75 -10.45 -7.94
CA THR A 33 24.70 -10.88 -9.34
C THR A 33 25.99 -11.59 -9.77
N ALA A 34 27.16 -11.09 -9.38
CA ALA A 34 28.45 -11.70 -9.69
C ALA A 34 28.60 -13.07 -9.00
N SER A 35 28.21 -13.20 -7.73
CA SER A 35 28.34 -14.46 -6.98
C SER A 35 27.53 -15.60 -7.60
N ARG A 36 26.35 -15.29 -8.12
CA ARG A 36 25.50 -16.23 -8.85
C ARG A 36 26.12 -16.62 -10.19
N ASN A 37 26.57 -15.65 -10.98
CA ASN A 37 27.15 -15.88 -12.29
C ASN A 37 28.45 -16.72 -12.24
N PHE A 38 29.21 -16.61 -11.15
CA PHE A 38 30.44 -17.38 -10.94
C PHE A 38 30.22 -18.66 -10.11
N HIS A 39 28.98 -19.01 -9.78
CA HIS A 39 28.64 -20.20 -8.97
C HIS A 39 29.45 -20.28 -7.66
N ALA A 40 29.54 -19.17 -6.92
CA ALA A 40 30.30 -19.07 -5.67
C ALA A 40 29.35 -19.20 -4.43
N PRO A 41 29.01 -20.43 -3.96
CA PRO A 41 27.96 -20.68 -2.99
C PRO A 41 28.19 -19.95 -1.65
N ILE A 42 29.41 -19.97 -1.12
CA ILE A 42 29.76 -19.31 0.14
C ILE A 42 29.54 -17.80 0.04
N MET A 43 29.88 -17.20 -1.11
CA MET A 43 29.68 -15.79 -1.35
C MET A 43 28.18 -15.46 -1.50
N THR A 44 27.42 -16.34 -2.12
CA THR A 44 25.97 -16.20 -2.30
C THR A 44 25.23 -16.17 -0.95
N GLU A 45 25.57 -17.10 -0.04
CA GLU A 45 24.99 -17.14 1.30
C GLU A 45 25.33 -15.89 2.12
N TRP A 46 26.60 -15.48 2.10
CA TRP A 46 27.05 -14.27 2.81
C TRP A 46 26.36 -13.00 2.29
N VAL A 47 26.25 -12.86 0.96
CA VAL A 47 25.55 -11.70 0.35
C VAL A 47 24.06 -11.73 0.67
N ALA A 48 23.42 -12.90 0.67
CA ALA A 48 22.01 -13.04 1.04
C ALA A 48 21.74 -12.55 2.46
N GLU A 49 22.64 -12.88 3.41
CA GLU A 49 22.57 -12.42 4.79
C GLU A 49 22.72 -10.88 4.89
N LEU A 50 23.68 -10.30 4.16
CA LEU A 50 23.86 -8.85 4.12
C LEU A 50 22.65 -8.13 3.51
N ILE A 51 22.07 -8.65 2.43
CA ILE A 51 20.86 -8.11 1.80
C ILE A 51 19.68 -8.18 2.77
N LEU A 52 19.50 -9.29 3.48
CA LEU A 52 18.46 -9.42 4.49
C LEU A 52 18.65 -8.43 5.66
N ASN A 53 19.88 -8.27 6.12
CA ASN A 53 20.19 -7.34 7.19
C ASN A 53 20.03 -5.88 6.75
N ALA A 54 20.37 -5.54 5.50
CA ALA A 54 20.09 -4.25 4.91
C ALA A 54 18.57 -3.98 4.85
N ALA A 55 17.76 -4.96 4.43
CA ALA A 55 16.29 -4.85 4.42
C ALA A 55 15.68 -4.65 5.82
N LYS A 56 16.31 -5.17 6.87
CA LYS A 56 15.90 -4.97 8.27
C LYS A 56 16.29 -3.59 8.81
N SER A 57 17.28 -2.93 8.24
CA SER A 57 17.74 -1.62 8.69
C SER A 57 16.71 -0.54 8.35
N THR A 58 16.00 -0.06 9.36
CA THR A 58 14.97 0.97 9.19
C THR A 58 15.56 2.26 8.64
N ASP A 59 16.66 2.72 9.19
CA ASP A 59 17.30 3.99 8.80
C ASP A 59 17.76 3.96 7.35
N LEU A 60 18.38 2.85 6.93
CA LEU A 60 18.81 2.65 5.55
C LEU A 60 17.61 2.65 4.60
N MET A 61 16.57 1.87 4.91
CA MET A 61 15.38 1.75 4.06
C MET A 61 14.58 3.06 4.00
N ASP A 62 14.63 3.90 5.04
CA ASP A 62 14.02 5.24 5.02
C ASP A 62 14.80 6.22 4.15
N ALA A 63 16.12 6.10 4.11
CA ALA A 63 17.02 6.94 3.33
C ALA A 63 17.08 6.53 1.84
N CYS A 64 16.78 5.28 1.50
CA CYS A 64 16.89 4.76 0.13
C CYS A 64 16.02 5.53 -0.87
N SER A 65 16.57 5.79 -2.05
CA SER A 65 15.83 6.32 -3.17
C SER A 65 14.82 5.29 -3.73
N SER A 66 13.79 5.77 -4.43
CA SER A 66 12.85 4.87 -5.13
C SER A 66 13.54 4.01 -6.19
N ALA A 67 14.61 4.50 -6.80
CA ALA A 67 15.40 3.74 -7.77
C ALA A 67 16.13 2.58 -7.09
N THR A 68 16.70 2.81 -5.91
CA THR A 68 17.37 1.77 -5.11
C THR A 68 16.38 0.71 -4.61
N LEU A 69 15.18 1.13 -4.14
CA LEU A 69 14.13 0.18 -3.76
C LEU A 69 13.66 -0.67 -4.95
N PHE A 70 13.57 -0.07 -6.13
CA PHE A 70 13.26 -0.81 -7.36
C PHE A 70 14.31 -1.87 -7.66
N GLN A 71 15.61 -1.50 -7.66
CA GLN A 71 16.71 -2.44 -7.86
C GLN A 71 16.72 -3.54 -6.79
N PHE A 72 16.38 -3.20 -5.56
CA PHE A 72 16.29 -4.17 -4.48
C PHE A 72 15.25 -5.25 -4.77
N ILE A 73 14.08 -4.87 -5.29
CA ILE A 73 13.04 -5.81 -5.72
C ILE A 73 13.58 -6.71 -6.84
N ASP A 74 14.19 -6.13 -7.87
CA ASP A 74 14.76 -6.89 -8.99
C ASP A 74 15.76 -7.95 -8.48
N ILE A 75 16.70 -7.57 -7.63
CA ILE A 75 17.71 -8.47 -7.05
C ILE A 75 17.06 -9.52 -6.13
N ALA A 76 16.12 -9.12 -5.29
CA ALA A 76 15.44 -10.05 -4.39
C ALA A 76 14.65 -11.13 -5.15
N LEU A 77 14.06 -10.77 -6.28
CA LEU A 77 13.35 -11.71 -7.16
C LEU A 77 14.32 -12.60 -7.95
N GLU A 78 15.37 -12.01 -8.52
CA GLU A 78 16.36 -12.74 -9.30
C GLU A 78 17.07 -13.83 -8.47
N HIS A 79 17.25 -13.57 -7.18
CA HIS A 79 17.99 -14.45 -6.27
C HIS A 79 17.11 -15.21 -5.26
N ASP A 80 15.78 -15.15 -5.38
CA ASP A 80 14.81 -15.81 -4.49
C ASP A 80 14.92 -15.37 -3.01
N TYR A 81 15.32 -14.11 -2.75
CA TYR A 81 15.42 -13.55 -1.40
C TYR A 81 14.05 -13.08 -0.85
N HIS A 82 13.10 -14.01 -0.74
CA HIS A 82 11.71 -13.71 -0.38
C HIS A 82 11.56 -12.94 0.94
N ALA A 83 12.35 -13.27 1.95
CA ALA A 83 12.30 -12.57 3.24
C ALA A 83 12.71 -11.09 3.12
N ALA A 84 13.75 -10.80 2.34
CA ALA A 84 14.19 -9.43 2.07
C ALA A 84 13.17 -8.69 1.21
N LEU A 85 12.62 -9.33 0.17
CA LEU A 85 11.56 -8.79 -0.69
C LEU A 85 10.38 -8.29 0.14
N LYS A 86 9.85 -9.13 1.04
CA LYS A 86 8.74 -8.78 1.91
C LYS A 86 9.02 -7.54 2.75
N LEU A 87 10.19 -7.46 3.39
CA LEU A 87 10.58 -6.32 4.23
C LEU A 87 10.67 -5.01 3.41
N VAL A 88 11.29 -5.08 2.23
CA VAL A 88 11.42 -3.92 1.33
C VAL A 88 10.06 -3.45 0.82
N VAL A 89 9.21 -4.38 0.41
CA VAL A 89 7.84 -4.06 -0.03
C VAL A 89 7.03 -3.44 1.11
N ASP A 90 7.03 -4.02 2.31
CA ASP A 90 6.31 -3.47 3.46
C ASP A 90 6.80 -2.05 3.79
N LYS A 91 8.10 -1.82 3.73
CA LYS A 91 8.68 -0.51 3.97
C LYS A 91 8.29 0.50 2.88
N TRP A 92 8.36 0.09 1.61
CA TRP A 92 7.95 0.98 0.51
C TRP A 92 6.46 1.31 0.56
N CYS A 93 5.61 0.34 0.87
CA CYS A 93 4.17 0.57 1.10
C CYS A 93 3.91 1.61 2.20
N ASN A 94 4.63 1.51 3.33
CA ASN A 94 4.50 2.48 4.43
C ASN A 94 4.95 3.89 4.00
N ARG A 95 6.03 4.00 3.24
CA ARG A 95 6.52 5.29 2.70
C ARG A 95 5.55 5.89 1.69
N LEU A 96 4.89 5.08 0.87
CA LEU A 96 3.84 5.52 -0.06
C LEU A 96 2.65 6.10 0.70
N ILE A 97 2.13 5.36 1.68
CA ILE A 97 1.00 5.81 2.50
C ILE A 97 1.36 7.10 3.26
N GLY A 98 2.59 7.20 3.77
CA GLY A 98 3.10 8.40 4.42
C GLY A 98 3.45 9.55 3.46
N LYS A 99 3.18 9.41 2.15
CA LYS A 99 3.49 10.40 1.09
C LYS A 99 4.97 10.86 1.09
N SER A 100 5.89 10.02 1.57
CA SER A 100 7.33 10.32 1.63
C SER A 100 8.11 9.86 0.38
N THR A 101 7.45 9.20 -0.56
CA THR A 101 8.04 8.72 -1.81
C THR A 101 7.00 8.76 -2.94
N PRO A 102 7.40 9.06 -4.18
CA PRO A 102 6.49 9.07 -5.33
C PRO A 102 5.96 7.67 -5.66
N SER A 103 4.71 7.60 -6.11
CA SER A 103 4.01 6.35 -6.42
C SER A 103 4.42 5.71 -7.76
N VAL A 104 4.80 6.53 -8.76
CA VAL A 104 5.10 6.04 -10.12
C VAL A 104 6.21 4.97 -10.17
N PRO A 105 7.37 5.14 -9.51
CA PRO A 105 8.38 4.08 -9.49
C PRO A 105 7.89 2.76 -8.89
N ALA A 106 7.04 2.83 -7.87
CA ALA A 106 6.46 1.63 -7.25
C ALA A 106 5.46 0.93 -8.16
N ILE A 107 4.64 1.68 -8.92
CA ILE A 107 3.78 1.15 -9.98
C ILE A 107 4.62 0.41 -11.01
N GLN A 108 5.69 1.05 -11.51
CA GLN A 108 6.57 0.46 -12.52
C GLN A 108 7.26 -0.81 -12.02
N ALA A 109 7.73 -0.83 -10.77
CA ALA A 109 8.35 -2.00 -10.16
C ALA A 109 7.37 -3.17 -10.04
N ALA A 110 6.17 -2.91 -9.52
CA ALA A 110 5.17 -3.95 -9.32
C ALA A 110 4.60 -4.51 -10.63
N ASP A 111 4.39 -3.64 -11.64
CA ASP A 111 3.87 -4.06 -12.95
C ASP A 111 4.93 -4.82 -13.77
N ARG A 112 6.22 -4.50 -13.63
CA ARG A 112 7.31 -5.24 -14.30
C ARG A 112 7.28 -6.72 -13.98
N HIS A 113 6.91 -7.07 -12.75
CA HIS A 113 6.90 -8.45 -12.26
C HIS A 113 5.49 -9.03 -12.07
N GLU A 114 4.50 -8.49 -12.77
CA GLU A 114 3.09 -8.91 -12.65
C GLU A 114 2.91 -10.41 -12.93
N GLU A 115 3.64 -10.96 -13.89
CA GLU A 115 3.57 -12.38 -14.29
C GLU A 115 4.06 -13.33 -13.19
N ALA A 116 4.92 -12.86 -12.29
CA ALA A 116 5.44 -13.66 -11.18
C ALA A 116 4.38 -14.02 -10.13
N LYS A 117 3.22 -13.33 -10.12
CA LYS A 117 2.07 -13.56 -9.21
C LYS A 117 2.45 -13.58 -7.72
N ILE A 118 3.40 -12.76 -7.32
CA ILE A 118 3.89 -12.68 -5.94
C ILE A 118 2.99 -11.76 -5.13
N ASP A 119 2.46 -12.25 -4.01
CA ASP A 119 1.51 -11.51 -3.16
C ASP A 119 2.05 -10.18 -2.65
N ASP A 120 3.34 -10.14 -2.27
CA ASP A 120 3.98 -8.89 -1.82
C ASP A 120 3.98 -7.83 -2.93
N LEU A 121 4.26 -8.21 -4.18
CA LEU A 121 4.22 -7.27 -5.30
C LEU A 121 2.78 -6.89 -5.68
N LYS A 122 1.83 -7.81 -5.54
CA LYS A 122 0.40 -7.50 -5.68
C LYS A 122 -0.01 -6.44 -4.65
N LYS A 123 0.43 -6.57 -3.41
CA LYS A 123 0.22 -5.58 -2.34
C LYS A 123 0.83 -4.22 -2.69
N LEU A 124 2.10 -4.19 -3.11
CA LEU A 124 2.78 -2.97 -3.53
C LEU A 124 2.02 -2.28 -4.66
N ARG A 125 1.60 -3.04 -5.69
CA ARG A 125 0.81 -2.53 -6.81
C ARG A 125 -0.46 -1.85 -6.34
N GLY A 126 -1.25 -2.54 -5.50
CA GLY A 126 -2.51 -1.99 -4.98
C GLY A 126 -2.33 -0.68 -4.25
N ILE A 127 -1.35 -0.61 -3.34
CA ILE A 127 -1.04 0.60 -2.57
C ILE A 127 -0.50 1.71 -3.46
N ALA A 128 0.40 1.40 -4.40
CA ALA A 128 1.00 2.39 -5.29
C ALA A 128 -0.04 3.05 -6.20
N TYR A 129 -0.93 2.27 -6.80
CA TYR A 129 -2.03 2.79 -7.59
C TYR A 129 -3.02 3.60 -6.75
N TYR A 130 -3.37 3.10 -5.56
CA TYR A 130 -4.26 3.81 -4.63
C TYR A 130 -3.71 5.20 -4.26
N VAL A 131 -2.44 5.27 -3.85
CA VAL A 131 -1.79 6.55 -3.51
C VAL A 131 -1.72 7.46 -4.73
N HIS A 132 -1.43 6.90 -5.93
CA HIS A 132 -1.42 7.69 -7.16
C HIS A 132 -2.78 8.29 -7.50
N VAL A 133 -3.88 7.56 -7.26
CA VAL A 133 -5.24 8.10 -7.39
C VAL A 133 -5.43 9.32 -6.48
N GLN A 134 -4.99 9.25 -5.23
CA GLN A 134 -5.10 10.39 -4.30
C GLN A 134 -4.26 11.58 -4.80
N ASP A 135 -3.01 11.34 -5.22
CA ASP A 135 -2.14 12.38 -5.77
C ASP A 135 -2.71 13.02 -7.05
N MET A 136 -3.40 12.23 -7.87
CA MET A 136 -4.05 12.71 -9.10
C MET A 136 -5.26 13.61 -8.76
N LEU A 137 -6.02 13.26 -7.73
CA LEU A 137 -7.16 14.05 -7.26
C LEU A 137 -6.71 15.36 -6.61
N ASP A 138 -5.63 15.34 -5.84
CA ASP A 138 -5.02 16.54 -5.24
C ASP A 138 -4.51 17.53 -6.32
N ARG A 139 -4.19 17.03 -7.53
CA ARG A 139 -3.71 17.83 -8.67
C ARG A 139 -4.78 18.20 -9.69
N GLN A 140 -6.04 17.84 -9.44
CA GLN A 140 -7.13 18.21 -10.34
C GLN A 140 -7.26 19.72 -10.48
N THR A 141 -7.59 20.17 -11.68
CA THR A 141 -7.84 21.59 -11.96
C THR A 141 -9.28 21.79 -12.42
N GLU A 142 -9.96 22.76 -11.81
CA GLU A 142 -11.29 23.17 -12.26
C GLU A 142 -11.18 24.08 -13.50
N HIS A 143 -12.00 23.83 -14.49
CA HIS A 143 -12.17 24.71 -15.63
C HIS A 143 -13.14 25.83 -15.25
N THR A 144 -12.64 27.07 -15.16
CA THR A 144 -13.46 28.26 -14.90
C THR A 144 -14.53 28.40 -15.97
N GLY A 145 -15.79 28.32 -15.55
CA GLY A 145 -16.97 28.62 -16.40
C GLY A 145 -17.78 27.39 -16.83
N SER A 146 -17.27 26.18 -16.81
CA SER A 146 -18.02 24.95 -17.14
C SER A 146 -18.24 24.00 -15.97
N GLY A 147 -17.53 24.18 -14.85
CA GLY A 147 -17.48 23.21 -13.74
C GLY A 147 -16.79 21.89 -14.11
N ALA A 148 -16.21 21.79 -15.29
CA ALA A 148 -15.50 20.59 -15.72
C ALA A 148 -14.18 20.43 -14.95
N THR A 149 -13.92 19.23 -14.45
CA THR A 149 -12.70 18.89 -13.72
C THR A 149 -11.84 17.95 -14.56
N HIS A 150 -10.58 18.31 -14.73
CA HIS A 150 -9.63 17.51 -15.49
C HIS A 150 -8.66 16.78 -14.54
N LEU A 151 -8.68 15.46 -14.59
CA LEU A 151 -7.71 14.63 -13.91
C LEU A 151 -6.39 14.58 -14.71
N ARG A 152 -5.27 14.94 -14.07
CA ARG A 152 -3.95 14.88 -14.70
C ARG A 152 -3.20 13.64 -14.23
N THR A 153 -3.01 12.71 -15.16
CA THR A 153 -2.14 11.54 -14.94
C THR A 153 -0.67 11.95 -15.08
N ASP A 154 0.23 11.19 -14.45
CA ASP A 154 1.67 11.38 -14.63
C ASP A 154 2.08 10.91 -16.03
N PRO A 155 2.83 11.72 -16.82
CA PRO A 155 3.25 11.38 -18.18
C PRO A 155 4.20 10.18 -18.25
N LYS A 156 4.75 9.73 -17.12
CA LYS A 156 5.60 8.54 -17.04
C LYS A 156 4.80 7.23 -16.99
N LEU A 157 3.48 7.30 -16.81
CA LEU A 157 2.62 6.13 -16.88
C LEU A 157 2.30 5.80 -18.35
N ASN A 158 2.35 4.51 -18.70
CA ASN A 158 1.90 4.05 -20.01
C ASN A 158 0.35 3.95 -20.06
N ASN A 159 -0.18 3.79 -21.27
CA ASN A 159 -1.64 3.73 -21.49
C ASN A 159 -2.32 2.62 -20.67
N GLY A 160 -1.71 1.44 -20.55
CA GLY A 160 -2.23 0.33 -19.75
C GLY A 160 -2.33 0.69 -18.26
N GLN A 161 -1.31 1.36 -17.74
CA GLN A 161 -1.29 1.84 -16.36
C GLN A 161 -2.33 2.94 -16.12
N VAL A 162 -2.50 3.85 -17.07
CA VAL A 162 -3.56 4.88 -17.01
C VAL A 162 -4.96 4.25 -17.01
N MET A 163 -5.20 3.25 -17.85
CA MET A 163 -6.49 2.54 -17.88
C MET A 163 -6.76 1.80 -16.58
N ARG A 164 -5.76 1.13 -15.99
CA ARG A 164 -5.86 0.50 -14.66
C ARG A 164 -6.18 1.54 -13.58
N LEU A 165 -5.52 2.68 -13.62
CA LEU A 165 -5.74 3.79 -12.70
C LEU A 165 -7.18 4.29 -12.73
N LEU A 166 -7.72 4.56 -13.93
CA LEU A 166 -9.09 5.02 -14.12
C LEU A 166 -10.12 3.96 -13.71
N GLY A 167 -9.89 2.70 -14.07
CA GLY A 167 -10.72 1.56 -13.64
C GLY A 167 -10.73 1.41 -12.11
N GLY A 168 -9.57 1.52 -11.48
CA GLY A 168 -9.42 1.46 -10.03
C GLY A 168 -10.11 2.62 -9.32
N TYR A 169 -9.96 3.84 -9.84
CA TYR A 169 -10.68 5.00 -9.36
C TYR A 169 -12.20 4.75 -9.35
N TRP A 170 -12.76 4.31 -10.47
CA TRP A 170 -14.19 3.99 -10.58
C TRP A 170 -14.61 2.88 -9.62
N SER A 171 -13.80 1.85 -9.47
CA SER A 171 -14.06 0.73 -8.57
C SER A 171 -14.11 1.18 -7.10
N LEU A 172 -13.18 2.03 -6.67
CA LEU A 172 -13.14 2.60 -5.32
C LEU A 172 -14.35 3.52 -5.05
N VAL A 173 -14.69 4.40 -5.99
CA VAL A 173 -15.88 5.24 -5.89
C VAL A 173 -17.15 4.37 -5.76
N SER A 174 -17.28 3.34 -6.59
CA SER A 174 -18.41 2.42 -6.53
C SER A 174 -18.49 1.64 -5.21
N LEU A 175 -17.33 1.28 -4.64
CA LEU A 175 -17.28 0.66 -3.32
C LEU A 175 -17.80 1.60 -2.25
N TRP A 176 -17.33 2.86 -2.24
CA TRP A 176 -17.77 3.86 -1.27
C TRP A 176 -19.28 4.14 -1.37
N GLU A 177 -19.81 4.33 -2.58
CA GLU A 177 -21.24 4.58 -2.77
C GLU A 177 -22.10 3.41 -2.27
N ARG A 178 -21.66 2.18 -2.45
CA ARG A 178 -22.35 1.01 -1.87
C ARG A 178 -22.30 0.99 -0.35
N LEU A 179 -21.15 1.29 0.24
CA LEU A 179 -20.97 1.35 1.71
C LEU A 179 -21.82 2.46 2.34
N ARG A 180 -21.92 3.60 1.67
CA ARG A 180 -22.73 4.73 2.14
C ARG A 180 -24.21 4.37 2.25
N LEU A 181 -24.70 3.57 1.29
CA LEU A 181 -26.10 3.14 1.24
C LEU A 181 -26.38 1.89 2.09
N ASN A 182 -25.37 1.02 2.26
CA ASN A 182 -25.50 -0.25 2.94
C ASN A 182 -24.48 -0.31 4.10
N PRO A 183 -24.91 0.03 5.32
CA PRO A 183 -24.05 -0.04 6.49
C PRO A 183 -23.40 -1.40 6.69
N ILE A 184 -22.16 -1.42 7.19
CA ILE A 184 -21.52 -2.65 7.62
C ILE A 184 -22.41 -3.27 8.73
N PRO A 185 -22.71 -4.59 8.66
CA PRO A 185 -23.56 -5.27 9.64
C PRO A 185 -23.08 -5.07 11.06
N LEU A 186 -24.00 -4.80 11.97
CA LEU A 186 -23.73 -4.64 13.40
C LEU A 186 -23.77 -6.00 14.08
N PRO A 187 -22.66 -6.54 14.58
CA PRO A 187 -22.68 -7.80 15.34
C PRO A 187 -23.35 -7.59 16.70
N ARG A 188 -24.10 -8.59 17.14
CA ARG A 188 -24.73 -8.55 18.45
C ARG A 188 -23.68 -8.76 19.55
N ALA A 189 -23.62 -7.85 20.51
CA ALA A 189 -22.81 -8.03 21.71
C ALA A 189 -23.42 -9.12 22.60
N SER A 190 -22.59 -9.89 23.31
CA SER A 190 -23.06 -10.97 24.20
C SER A 190 -23.99 -10.48 25.29
N ALA A 191 -23.81 -9.25 25.77
CA ALA A 191 -24.65 -8.62 26.79
C ALA A 191 -25.94 -8.01 26.21
N CYS A 192 -26.10 -7.90 24.87
CA CYS A 192 -27.28 -7.31 24.26
C CYS A 192 -28.39 -8.37 24.09
N PRO A 193 -29.57 -8.19 24.71
CA PRO A 193 -30.71 -9.06 24.48
C PRO A 193 -31.16 -9.05 23.02
N ALA A 194 -31.75 -10.17 22.58
CA ALA A 194 -32.12 -10.32 21.15
C ALA A 194 -33.20 -9.30 20.71
N ASP A 195 -34.16 -9.03 21.59
CA ASP A 195 -35.24 -8.07 21.38
C ASP A 195 -34.77 -6.60 21.33
N THR A 196 -33.69 -6.29 22.05
CA THR A 196 -33.06 -4.96 22.04
C THR A 196 -32.08 -4.79 20.87
N HIS A 197 -31.57 -5.88 20.32
CA HIS A 197 -30.61 -5.81 19.21
C HIS A 197 -31.19 -5.16 17.94
N GLU A 198 -32.46 -5.35 17.63
CA GLU A 198 -33.13 -4.69 16.50
C GLU A 198 -33.09 -3.16 16.63
N LYS A 199 -33.24 -2.65 17.87
CA LYS A 199 -33.11 -1.20 18.13
C LYS A 199 -31.66 -0.73 17.92
N CYS A 200 -30.67 -1.54 18.33
CA CYS A 200 -29.26 -1.26 18.05
C CYS A 200 -29.01 -1.18 16.54
N VAL A 201 -29.51 -2.15 15.75
CA VAL A 201 -29.34 -2.18 14.29
C VAL A 201 -30.01 -0.96 13.63
N SER A 202 -31.22 -0.60 14.02
CA SER A 202 -31.92 0.57 13.47
C SER A 202 -31.21 1.87 13.81
N THR A 203 -30.73 2.03 15.07
CA THR A 203 -29.94 3.19 15.49
C THR A 203 -28.62 3.25 14.74
N TRP A 204 -27.89 2.13 14.59
CA TRP A 204 -26.67 2.03 13.81
C TRP A 204 -26.87 2.49 12.37
N SER A 205 -27.87 1.93 11.69
CA SER A 205 -28.17 2.27 10.28
C SER A 205 -28.51 3.76 10.11
N ARG A 206 -29.30 4.31 11.01
CA ARG A 206 -29.65 5.74 10.99
C ARG A 206 -28.41 6.61 11.21
N ARG A 207 -27.57 6.29 12.21
CA ARG A 207 -26.36 7.07 12.50
C ARG A 207 -25.30 6.92 11.42
N TRP A 208 -25.17 5.73 10.82
CA TRP A 208 -24.35 5.52 9.65
C TRP A 208 -24.71 6.43 8.49
N THR A 209 -26.00 6.48 8.12
CA THR A 209 -26.50 7.35 7.04
C THR A 209 -26.20 8.83 7.33
N LEU A 210 -26.42 9.27 8.57
CA LEU A 210 -26.11 10.64 8.96
C LEU A 210 -24.59 10.89 8.90
N ALA A 211 -23.78 10.02 9.48
CA ALA A 211 -22.33 10.17 9.52
C ALA A 211 -21.72 10.15 8.12
N SER A 212 -22.20 9.29 7.21
CA SER A 212 -21.72 9.20 5.82
C SER A 212 -22.06 10.45 4.96
N GLY A 213 -23.01 11.27 5.39
CA GLY A 213 -23.38 12.56 4.76
C GLY A 213 -22.72 13.78 5.41
N TRP A 214 -21.91 13.65 6.44
CA TRP A 214 -21.33 14.78 7.15
C TRP A 214 -20.29 15.53 6.31
N LYS A 215 -20.16 16.85 6.58
CA LYS A 215 -19.26 17.75 5.85
C LYS A 215 -17.80 17.25 5.83
N ARG A 216 -17.32 16.59 6.90
CA ARG A 216 -15.98 16.01 6.94
C ARG A 216 -15.79 14.87 5.95
N ILE A 217 -16.79 14.00 5.82
CA ILE A 217 -16.82 12.92 4.81
C ILE A 217 -16.82 13.52 3.40
N LEU A 218 -17.65 14.55 3.16
CA LEU A 218 -17.72 15.23 1.87
C LEU A 218 -16.46 16.00 1.51
N GLY A 219 -15.58 16.25 2.47
CA GLY A 219 -14.26 16.85 2.24
C GLY A 219 -13.22 15.85 1.67
N HIS A 220 -13.51 14.54 1.72
CA HIS A 220 -12.69 13.52 1.09
C HIS A 220 -13.15 13.24 -0.33
N SER A 221 -12.23 12.81 -1.19
CA SER A 221 -12.60 12.19 -2.46
C SER A 221 -13.33 10.86 -2.21
N SER A 222 -14.39 10.57 -2.99
CA SER A 222 -15.09 9.28 -2.93
C SER A 222 -14.20 8.08 -3.26
N ALA A 223 -13.03 8.29 -3.86
CA ALA A 223 -12.03 7.24 -4.09
C ALA A 223 -11.07 7.04 -2.91
N ASP A 224 -11.07 7.94 -1.91
CA ASP A 224 -10.29 7.77 -0.67
C ASP A 224 -11.03 6.88 0.35
N VAL A 225 -11.34 5.65 -0.04
CA VAL A 225 -12.16 4.73 0.77
C VAL A 225 -11.53 4.46 2.14
N LEU A 226 -10.20 4.38 2.24
CA LEU A 226 -9.53 4.12 3.51
C LEU A 226 -9.65 5.32 4.46
N GLY A 227 -9.45 6.54 3.98
CA GLY A 227 -9.63 7.77 4.76
C GLY A 227 -11.10 8.02 5.11
N LEU A 228 -12.02 7.71 4.19
CA LEU A 228 -13.46 7.79 4.42
C LEU A 228 -13.92 6.85 5.53
N LEU A 229 -13.41 5.60 5.57
CA LEU A 229 -13.71 4.64 6.63
C LEU A 229 -13.15 5.07 7.99
N ASP A 230 -11.95 5.67 8.04
CA ASP A 230 -11.40 6.23 9.28
C ASP A 230 -12.30 7.36 9.79
N THR A 231 -12.60 8.32 8.92
CA THR A 231 -13.43 9.47 9.28
C THR A 231 -14.83 9.03 9.73
N LEU A 232 -15.45 8.09 9.03
CA LEU A 232 -16.75 7.52 9.39
C LEU A 232 -16.71 6.82 10.75
N ARG A 233 -15.67 5.98 10.98
CA ARG A 233 -15.46 5.31 12.26
C ARG A 233 -15.32 6.31 13.42
N ASP A 234 -14.54 7.36 13.23
CA ASP A 234 -14.33 8.41 14.24
C ASP A 234 -15.61 9.19 14.52
N GLN A 235 -16.44 9.45 13.51
CA GLN A 235 -17.76 10.08 13.69
C GLN A 235 -18.68 9.16 14.53
N LEU A 236 -18.77 7.88 14.20
CA LEU A 236 -19.60 6.91 14.93
C LEU A 236 -19.07 6.63 16.33
N LEU A 237 -17.74 6.69 16.54
CA LEU A 237 -17.13 6.58 17.86
C LEU A 237 -17.52 7.73 18.79
N ASN A 238 -17.65 8.95 18.25
CA ASN A 238 -17.98 10.16 19.00
C ASN A 238 -19.50 10.45 19.06
N ASP A 239 -20.32 9.58 18.45
CA ASP A 239 -21.75 9.76 18.39
C ASP A 239 -22.42 9.46 19.75
N GLU A 240 -23.11 10.44 20.32
CA GLU A 240 -23.74 10.33 21.65
C GLU A 240 -24.95 9.38 21.66
N ASP A 241 -25.73 9.36 20.58
CA ASP A 241 -26.88 8.44 20.47
C ASP A 241 -26.42 6.97 20.45
N LEU A 242 -25.36 6.67 19.69
CA LEU A 242 -24.77 5.33 19.69
C LEU A 242 -24.16 4.97 21.03
N ARG A 243 -23.57 5.95 21.72
CA ARG A 243 -22.97 5.73 23.03
C ARG A 243 -24.03 5.38 24.10
N SER A 244 -25.15 6.06 24.04
CA SER A 244 -26.19 5.95 25.07
C SER A 244 -27.21 4.84 24.82
N HIS A 245 -27.39 4.43 23.55
CA HIS A 245 -28.51 3.55 23.16
C HIS A 245 -28.10 2.30 22.39
N CYS A 246 -26.79 2.01 22.23
CA CYS A 246 -26.35 0.88 21.45
C CYS A 246 -25.19 0.12 22.10
N ASP A 247 -25.49 -0.93 22.84
CA ASP A 247 -24.49 -1.81 23.48
C ASP A 247 -23.59 -2.53 22.47
N CYS A 248 -24.09 -2.69 21.23
CA CYS A 248 -23.37 -3.35 20.15
C CYS A 248 -22.37 -2.44 19.41
N ARG A 249 -22.28 -1.16 19.75
CA ARG A 249 -21.47 -0.14 19.06
C ARG A 249 -20.01 -0.56 18.88
N THR A 250 -19.38 -1.06 19.94
CA THR A 250 -17.96 -1.45 19.90
C THR A 250 -17.72 -2.51 18.84
N GLY A 251 -18.58 -3.53 18.77
CA GLY A 251 -18.49 -4.57 17.73
C GLY A 251 -18.62 -3.99 16.31
N GLY A 252 -19.55 -3.03 16.10
CA GLY A 252 -19.69 -2.36 14.80
C GLY A 252 -18.45 -1.56 14.40
N LEU A 253 -17.84 -0.84 15.36
CA LEU A 253 -16.60 -0.09 15.12
C LEU A 253 -15.41 -1.01 14.79
N ASP A 254 -15.35 -2.18 15.41
CA ASP A 254 -14.35 -3.19 15.11
C ASP A 254 -14.56 -3.81 13.72
N GLU A 255 -15.80 -4.02 13.30
CA GLU A 255 -16.11 -4.48 11.94
C GLU A 255 -15.71 -3.45 10.88
N ILE A 256 -15.87 -2.13 11.13
CA ILE A 256 -15.34 -1.08 10.22
C ILE A 256 -13.82 -1.21 10.10
N LYS A 257 -13.11 -1.41 11.22
CA LYS A 257 -11.65 -1.58 11.22
C LYS A 257 -11.24 -2.82 10.42
N LYS A 258 -11.87 -3.95 10.65
CA LYS A 258 -11.62 -5.20 9.89
C LYS A 258 -11.90 -5.03 8.41
N PHE A 259 -13.02 -4.37 8.07
CA PHE A 259 -13.36 -4.08 6.69
C PHE A 259 -12.32 -3.19 6.01
N LYS A 260 -11.83 -2.15 6.71
CA LYS A 260 -10.75 -1.29 6.21
C LYS A 260 -9.48 -2.08 5.93
N GLU A 261 -9.02 -2.93 6.87
CA GLU A 261 -7.82 -3.75 6.66
C GLU A 261 -8.02 -4.71 5.48
N LYS A 262 -9.17 -5.38 5.40
CA LYS A 262 -9.50 -6.23 4.24
C LYS A 262 -9.49 -5.46 2.92
N THR A 263 -10.03 -4.24 2.90
CA THR A 263 -10.02 -3.39 1.72
C THR A 263 -8.60 -2.98 1.35
N LYS A 264 -7.77 -2.63 2.34
CA LYS A 264 -6.37 -2.30 2.15
C LYS A 264 -5.58 -3.47 1.55
N ASP A 265 -5.77 -4.67 2.06
CA ASP A 265 -5.12 -5.88 1.55
C ASP A 265 -5.60 -6.25 0.14
N GLY A 266 -6.87 -5.98 -0.16
CA GLY A 266 -7.50 -6.19 -1.47
C GLY A 266 -7.37 -5.05 -2.47
N LEU A 267 -6.60 -3.98 -2.18
CA LEU A 267 -6.51 -2.81 -3.06
C LEU A 267 -6.10 -3.17 -4.50
N ALA A 268 -5.23 -4.15 -4.68
CA ALA A 268 -4.78 -4.56 -6.00
C ALA A 268 -5.92 -5.07 -6.90
N ASP A 269 -6.97 -5.63 -6.31
CA ASP A 269 -8.10 -6.19 -7.06
C ASP A 269 -8.98 -5.08 -7.67
N HIS A 270 -8.85 -3.83 -7.20
CA HIS A 270 -9.48 -2.66 -7.82
C HIS A 270 -8.74 -2.21 -9.09
N PHE A 271 -7.44 -2.49 -9.19
CA PHE A 271 -6.56 -2.03 -10.27
C PHE A 271 -6.21 -3.16 -11.25
N VAL A 272 -7.20 -3.97 -11.61
CA VAL A 272 -7.04 -5.01 -12.63
C VAL A 272 -7.15 -4.37 -14.02
N GLY A 273 -6.34 -4.82 -14.97
CA GLY A 273 -6.46 -4.36 -16.35
C GLY A 273 -7.84 -4.71 -16.91
N CYS A 274 -8.44 -3.79 -17.68
CA CYS A 274 -9.60 -4.13 -18.50
C CYS A 274 -9.15 -5.17 -19.52
N LEU A 275 -9.74 -6.37 -19.45
CA LEU A 275 -9.59 -7.42 -20.46
C LEU A 275 -10.22 -6.99 -21.78
#